data_b63635eeaff953ca982d8386d9931be5
#
_entry.id   b63635eeaff953ca982d8386d9931be5
#
_cell.length_a   1.000
_cell.length_b   1.000
_cell.length_c   1.000
_cell.angle_alpha   90.00
_cell.angle_beta   90.00
_cell.angle_gamma   90.00
#
_symmetry.space_group_name_H-M   'P 1'
#
loop_
_entity.id
_entity.type
_entity.pdbx_description
1 polymer ?
#
loop_
_entity_poly.entity_id
_entity_poly.type
_entity_poly.pdbx_seq_one_letter_code
_entity_poly.pdbx_strand_id
1 'polypeptide(L)'
;MSTRQSLRSVAAVGLAGMLLAACGGGDADPEDAGEGPVPLEMWVFAELHGTYYEEMAERWNEEHPDRQIDLEISVYPYADMHNNLQLAVNAGSGLPDVVDIEVSKFSNFVRGSNPPLADLTAAAAPYADDVVQARLDLYSRDGVVYGYPTHVGAMVAFYNTEQLDAAGIDYTTIETWDDFEAAGVAYHETTGKSFGVAPTNVSFVTSLVIAQVGGHLFAEDGTVAVDSPEVTEALELLSGLHEAGAISTIPGGGPDTEEAFGVINDGEYAAIVYPAWYTSRFVDYMPDLEGKIAIAPAPVLEGGEVATIGGGGTGTAVIADSPRAEIAADWLAFAKLSPEANVAVWETLGFDPVSMAVWEDDEVTRDEDNRFNQYFQTYLFDVLRDVRDDIGHFEGFTHPDFPTVDSMLTTATLTQIFDSGVPVAEALAQAQSDLQNQLGQ
;
A
#
# COMPACT_ATOMS: atom_id res chain seq x y z
N MET A 1 60.41 6.66 25.64
CA MET A 1 60.54 5.43 26.43
C MET A 1 59.60 4.43 25.74
N SER A 2 60.00 3.70 24.73
CA SER A 2 60.87 2.51 24.69
C SER A 2 60.32 1.36 25.52
N THR A 3 59.82 0.36 24.82
CA THR A 3 60.28 -1.04 24.63
C THR A 3 59.17 -1.83 23.92
N ARG A 4 59.25 -2.29 22.75
CA ARG A 4 60.00 -3.35 22.02
C ARG A 4 59.82 -4.79 22.56
N GLN A 5 59.47 -5.64 21.58
CA GLN A 5 59.79 -7.08 21.40
C GLN A 5 58.72 -8.06 21.93
N SER A 6 58.41 -9.19 21.29
CA SER A 6 59.12 -9.96 20.26
C SER A 6 58.20 -10.99 19.58
N LEU A 7 58.50 -11.29 18.31
CA LEU A 7 58.06 -12.46 17.51
C LEU A 7 58.38 -13.81 18.21
N ARG A 8 57.53 -14.82 17.98
CA ARG A 8 58.00 -16.22 17.77
C ARG A 8 57.11 -16.95 16.80
N SER A 9 57.66 -17.22 15.64
CA SER A 9 57.22 -18.19 14.63
C SER A 9 57.53 -19.60 15.11
N VAL A 10 56.60 -20.56 14.87
CA VAL A 10 56.93 -21.98 14.74
C VAL A 10 56.13 -22.55 13.58
N ALA A 11 56.88 -22.97 12.56
CA ALA A 11 56.39 -23.76 11.45
C ALA A 11 56.50 -25.25 11.83
N ALA A 12 55.53 -26.06 11.47
CA ALA A 12 55.70 -27.50 11.35
C ALA A 12 54.90 -28.04 10.16
N VAL A 13 55.65 -28.68 9.31
CA VAL A 13 55.29 -29.40 8.08
C VAL A 13 54.81 -30.82 8.43
N GLY A 14 53.86 -31.37 7.70
CA GLY A 14 53.54 -32.79 7.77
C GLY A 14 52.32 -33.18 6.94
N LEU A 15 52.56 -33.57 5.79
CA LEU A 15 52.38 -34.80 4.98
C LEU A 15 50.96 -35.15 4.50
N ALA A 16 50.93 -35.37 3.19
CA ALA A 16 49.91 -35.83 2.30
C ALA A 16 49.29 -37.20 2.66
N GLY A 17 48.00 -37.33 2.35
CA GLY A 17 47.30 -38.59 2.23
C GLY A 17 46.18 -38.46 1.20
N MET A 18 46.48 -38.81 -0.07
CA MET A 18 45.46 -39.07 -1.10
C MET A 18 44.73 -40.37 -0.76
N LEU A 19 43.42 -40.34 -0.72
CA LEU A 19 42.58 -41.49 -0.97
C LEU A 19 41.46 -41.11 -1.92
N LEU A 20 41.54 -41.62 -3.13
CA LEU A 20 40.45 -41.71 -4.10
C LEU A 20 39.41 -42.67 -3.56
N ALA A 21 38.14 -42.24 -3.50
CA ALA A 21 36.99 -43.15 -3.49
C ALA A 21 35.89 -42.57 -4.37
N ALA A 22 35.78 -43.16 -5.47
CA ALA A 22 34.65 -43.65 -6.29
C ALA A 22 33.31 -42.93 -6.24
N CYS A 23 32.84 -42.61 -7.44
CA CYS A 23 31.49 -42.34 -7.84
C CYS A 23 30.46 -43.30 -7.21
N GLY A 24 29.46 -42.74 -6.55
CA GLY A 24 28.19 -43.38 -6.29
C GLY A 24 27.15 -42.30 -6.48
N GLY A 25 26.41 -42.33 -7.62
CA GLY A 25 25.20 -41.59 -7.79
C GLY A 25 24.19 -42.18 -6.79
N GLY A 26 23.78 -41.36 -5.86
CA GLY A 26 22.64 -41.59 -5.03
C GLY A 26 21.61 -40.54 -5.42
N ASP A 27 20.49 -41.00 -5.95
CA ASP A 27 19.27 -40.22 -6.00
C ASP A 27 19.01 -39.70 -4.58
N ALA A 28 18.97 -38.37 -4.43
CA ALA A 28 18.52 -37.76 -3.19
C ALA A 28 17.03 -38.11 -3.07
N ASP A 29 16.71 -38.98 -2.13
CA ASP A 29 15.33 -39.21 -1.69
C ASP A 29 14.77 -37.88 -1.18
N PRO A 30 13.51 -37.54 -1.51
CA PRO A 30 12.85 -36.34 -1.01
C PRO A 30 12.30 -36.48 0.42
N GLU A 31 12.90 -37.35 1.25
CA GLU A 31 12.51 -37.58 2.65
C GLU A 31 13.65 -37.19 3.61
N ASP A 32 13.93 -35.88 3.70
CA ASP A 32 14.57 -35.29 4.88
C ASP A 32 13.91 -33.93 5.17
N ALA A 33 12.58 -33.95 5.34
CA ALA A 33 11.86 -32.91 6.08
C ALA A 33 12.29 -33.10 7.54
N GLY A 34 13.23 -32.28 8.02
CA GLY A 34 13.69 -32.30 9.40
C GLY A 34 12.53 -32.20 10.37
N GLU A 35 12.61 -32.93 11.50
CA GLU A 35 11.64 -32.84 12.59
C GLU A 35 11.69 -31.43 13.21
N GLY A 36 10.95 -30.45 12.68
CA GLY A 36 10.89 -29.10 13.23
C GLY A 36 10.19 -28.09 12.30
N PRO A 37 9.89 -26.88 12.79
CA PRO A 37 9.32 -25.81 11.98
C PRO A 37 10.16 -25.49 10.73
N VAL A 38 9.50 -25.21 9.61
CA VAL A 38 10.16 -24.83 8.36
C VAL A 38 10.60 -23.36 8.44
N PRO A 39 11.90 -23.04 8.31
CA PRO A 39 12.33 -21.65 8.34
C PRO A 39 11.84 -20.91 7.09
N LEU A 40 11.24 -19.73 7.27
CA LEU A 40 10.82 -18.83 6.21
C LEU A 40 11.44 -17.45 6.44
N GLU A 41 12.06 -16.88 5.41
CA GLU A 41 12.53 -15.50 5.42
C GLU A 41 11.51 -14.58 4.75
N MET A 42 11.17 -13.47 5.42
CA MET A 42 10.21 -12.50 4.90
C MET A 42 10.77 -11.08 4.93
N TRP A 43 10.54 -10.31 3.87
CA TRP A 43 10.84 -8.89 3.83
C TRP A 43 9.57 -8.04 3.85
N VAL A 44 9.55 -7.05 4.73
CA VAL A 44 8.46 -6.08 4.85
C VAL A 44 9.02 -4.65 4.88
N PHE A 45 8.18 -3.64 4.57
CA PHE A 45 8.60 -2.24 4.53
C PHE A 45 7.99 -1.38 5.65
N ALA A 46 7.32 -2.00 6.63
CA ALA A 46 6.78 -1.31 7.80
C ALA A 46 6.79 -2.25 9.02
N GLU A 47 7.14 -1.73 10.19
CA GLU A 47 7.16 -2.48 11.46
C GLU A 47 5.81 -3.11 11.79
N LEU A 48 4.70 -2.37 11.57
CA LEU A 48 3.36 -2.88 11.84
C LEU A 48 3.01 -4.11 11.00
N HIS A 49 3.54 -4.23 9.76
CA HIS A 49 3.38 -5.44 8.96
C HIS A 49 4.13 -6.61 9.59
N GLY A 50 5.34 -6.38 10.09
CA GLY A 50 6.11 -7.39 10.81
C GLY A 50 5.34 -7.97 11.98
N THR A 51 4.82 -7.10 12.86
CA THR A 51 4.01 -7.50 14.01
C THR A 51 2.80 -8.35 13.61
N TYR A 52 2.11 -7.94 12.54
CA TYR A 52 0.97 -8.70 12.00
C TYR A 52 1.36 -10.12 11.55
N TYR A 53 2.46 -10.26 10.79
CA TYR A 53 2.88 -11.56 10.30
C TYR A 53 3.45 -12.46 11.38
N GLU A 54 4.08 -11.92 12.42
CA GLU A 54 4.47 -12.68 13.62
C GLU A 54 3.24 -13.30 14.29
N GLU A 55 2.17 -12.53 14.48
CA GLU A 55 0.91 -13.00 15.01
C GLU A 55 0.29 -14.10 14.13
N MET A 56 0.27 -13.92 12.80
CA MET A 56 -0.28 -14.89 11.87
C MET A 56 0.57 -16.18 11.82
N ALA A 57 1.88 -16.11 12.01
CA ALA A 57 2.74 -17.29 12.11
C ALA A 57 2.48 -18.08 13.40
N GLU A 58 2.25 -17.41 14.53
CA GLU A 58 1.87 -18.06 15.78
C GLU A 58 0.53 -18.79 15.62
N ARG A 59 -0.49 -18.14 15.07
CA ARG A 59 -1.81 -18.74 14.81
C ARG A 59 -1.73 -19.92 13.86
N TRP A 60 -0.97 -19.80 12.76
CA TRP A 60 -0.72 -20.91 11.84
C TRP A 60 -0.11 -22.12 12.57
N ASN A 61 0.90 -21.90 13.40
CA ASN A 61 1.59 -22.95 14.12
C ASN A 61 0.71 -23.66 15.16
N GLU A 62 -0.25 -22.94 15.75
CA GLU A 62 -1.24 -23.52 16.65
C GLU A 62 -2.25 -24.39 15.90
N GLU A 63 -2.69 -23.96 14.73
CA GLU A 63 -3.71 -24.68 13.94
C GLU A 63 -3.12 -25.79 13.08
N HIS A 64 -1.82 -25.70 12.72
CA HIS A 64 -1.13 -26.65 11.85
C HIS A 64 0.12 -27.26 12.51
N PRO A 65 -0.04 -28.01 13.61
CA PRO A 65 1.09 -28.54 14.39
C PRO A 65 2.02 -29.46 13.60
N ASP A 66 1.53 -30.07 12.50
CA ASP A 66 2.31 -30.92 11.61
C ASP A 66 3.01 -30.15 10.46
N ARG A 67 2.75 -28.84 10.34
CA ARG A 67 3.27 -27.96 9.26
C ARG A 67 3.71 -26.60 9.81
N GLN A 68 4.40 -26.61 10.95
CA GLN A 68 4.86 -25.38 11.59
C GLN A 68 5.93 -24.68 10.76
N ILE A 69 5.95 -23.35 10.90
CA ILE A 69 6.98 -22.46 10.30
C ILE A 69 7.75 -21.73 11.39
N ASP A 70 8.99 -21.35 11.07
CA ASP A 70 9.83 -20.44 11.85
C ASP A 70 10.10 -19.21 10.98
N LEU A 71 9.32 -18.14 11.22
CA LEU A 71 9.31 -16.95 10.37
C LEU A 71 10.34 -15.93 10.85
N GLU A 72 11.33 -15.63 10.01
CA GLU A 72 12.30 -14.57 10.22
C GLU A 72 11.93 -13.34 9.36
N ILE A 73 11.59 -12.22 10.00
CA ILE A 73 11.15 -11.00 9.32
C ILE A 73 12.26 -9.96 9.32
N SER A 74 12.58 -9.45 8.14
CA SER A 74 13.44 -8.29 7.94
C SER A 74 12.61 -7.05 7.58
N VAL A 75 12.66 -6.03 8.42
CA VAL A 75 11.99 -4.75 8.17
C VAL A 75 12.98 -3.78 7.54
N TYR A 76 12.60 -3.18 6.42
CA TYR A 76 13.39 -2.16 5.71
C TYR A 76 12.56 -0.89 5.54
N PRO A 77 13.17 0.30 5.43
CA PRO A 77 12.47 1.47 4.92
C PRO A 77 11.87 1.19 3.54
N TYR A 78 10.70 1.78 3.27
CA TYR A 78 9.92 1.53 2.05
C TYR A 78 10.75 1.52 0.75
N ALA A 79 11.52 2.60 0.51
CA ALA A 79 12.32 2.73 -0.71
C ALA A 79 13.45 1.70 -0.77
N ASP A 80 14.11 1.45 0.37
CA ASP A 80 15.25 0.51 0.46
C ASP A 80 14.77 -0.92 0.23
N MET A 81 13.62 -1.32 0.78
CA MET A 81 13.06 -2.66 0.58
C MET A 81 12.81 -2.93 -0.90
N HIS A 82 12.08 -2.06 -1.60
CA HIS A 82 11.74 -2.25 -3.01
C HIS A 82 12.97 -2.20 -3.92
N ASN A 83 13.94 -1.33 -3.62
CA ASN A 83 15.22 -1.28 -4.34
C ASN A 83 16.04 -2.56 -4.13
N ASN A 84 16.13 -3.05 -2.89
CA ASN A 84 16.84 -4.28 -2.57
C ASN A 84 16.20 -5.49 -3.26
N LEU A 85 14.86 -5.57 -3.26
CA LEU A 85 14.13 -6.62 -3.96
C LEU A 85 14.43 -6.60 -5.46
N GLN A 86 14.37 -5.42 -6.10
CA GLN A 86 14.67 -5.29 -7.53
C GLN A 86 16.11 -5.71 -7.85
N LEU A 87 17.08 -5.36 -6.99
CA LEU A 87 18.48 -5.76 -7.15
C LEU A 87 18.66 -7.26 -6.98
N ALA A 88 18.01 -7.87 -5.97
CA ALA A 88 18.08 -9.31 -5.71
C ALA A 88 17.44 -10.14 -6.85
N VAL A 89 16.29 -9.69 -7.38
CA VAL A 89 15.65 -10.28 -8.57
C VAL A 89 16.60 -10.24 -9.77
N ASN A 90 17.20 -9.08 -10.04
CA ASN A 90 18.15 -8.95 -11.16
C ASN A 90 19.41 -9.78 -10.99
N ALA A 91 19.86 -9.99 -9.75
CA ALA A 91 21.02 -10.82 -9.42
C ALA A 91 20.71 -12.32 -9.40
N GLY A 92 19.45 -12.71 -9.28
CA GLY A 92 19.00 -14.09 -9.11
C GLY A 92 19.49 -14.72 -7.80
N SER A 93 19.68 -13.91 -6.75
CA SER A 93 20.20 -14.38 -5.46
C SER A 93 19.93 -13.39 -4.33
N GLY A 94 19.85 -13.89 -3.08
CA GLY A 94 19.61 -13.07 -1.89
C GLY A 94 18.16 -12.64 -1.77
N LEU A 95 17.23 -13.38 -2.37
CA LEU A 95 15.79 -13.18 -2.26
C LEU A 95 15.27 -13.86 -0.97
N PRO A 96 14.28 -13.28 -0.29
CA PRO A 96 13.55 -13.95 0.79
C PRO A 96 12.66 -15.08 0.24
N ASP A 97 11.90 -15.77 1.10
CA ASP A 97 10.83 -16.67 0.66
C ASP A 97 9.54 -15.91 0.36
N VAL A 98 9.23 -14.91 1.19
CA VAL A 98 8.00 -14.09 1.13
C VAL A 98 8.37 -12.61 1.16
N VAL A 99 7.61 -11.79 0.47
CA VAL A 99 7.88 -10.35 0.39
C VAL A 99 6.60 -9.52 0.25
N ASP A 100 6.53 -8.42 0.99
CA ASP A 100 5.52 -7.38 0.80
C ASP A 100 5.93 -6.45 -0.34
N ILE A 101 5.02 -6.23 -1.31
CA ILE A 101 5.25 -5.34 -2.44
C ILE A 101 4.09 -4.35 -2.52
N GLU A 102 4.38 -3.07 -2.43
CA GLU A 102 3.36 -2.03 -2.57
C GLU A 102 2.82 -2.01 -4.01
N VAL A 103 1.52 -1.69 -4.17
CA VAL A 103 0.78 -1.83 -5.44
C VAL A 103 1.42 -1.05 -6.59
N SER A 104 1.93 0.16 -6.34
CA SER A 104 2.58 0.97 -7.39
C SER A 104 3.90 0.39 -7.90
N LYS A 105 4.44 -0.63 -7.23
CA LYS A 105 5.69 -1.32 -7.61
C LYS A 105 5.44 -2.73 -8.12
N PHE A 106 4.27 -3.32 -7.82
CA PHE A 106 3.98 -4.75 -8.05
C PHE A 106 4.11 -5.16 -9.51
N SER A 107 3.61 -4.34 -10.43
CA SER A 107 3.66 -4.61 -11.87
C SER A 107 5.08 -4.84 -12.41
N ASN A 108 6.13 -4.30 -11.75
CA ASN A 108 7.52 -4.55 -12.12
C ASN A 108 7.92 -6.03 -11.99
N PHE A 109 7.32 -6.74 -11.04
CA PHE A 109 7.68 -8.11 -10.67
C PHE A 109 6.87 -9.18 -11.38
N VAL A 110 5.83 -8.78 -12.12
CA VAL A 110 5.00 -9.70 -12.91
C VAL A 110 5.23 -9.56 -14.42
N ARG A 111 6.29 -8.87 -14.84
CA ARG A 111 6.65 -8.67 -16.26
C ARG A 111 7.21 -9.95 -16.89
N GLY A 112 7.06 -10.06 -18.22
CA GLY A 112 7.66 -11.14 -19.01
C GLY A 112 6.93 -12.47 -18.89
N SER A 113 7.54 -13.53 -19.40
CA SER A 113 6.95 -14.89 -19.46
C SER A 113 7.31 -15.76 -18.26
N ASN A 114 8.21 -15.31 -17.39
CA ASN A 114 8.65 -16.05 -16.21
C ASN A 114 8.86 -15.05 -15.04
N PRO A 115 7.79 -14.62 -14.39
CA PRO A 115 7.88 -13.75 -13.23
C PRO A 115 8.70 -14.39 -12.10
N PRO A 116 9.42 -13.61 -11.27
CA PRO A 116 10.12 -14.12 -10.11
C PRO A 116 9.18 -14.51 -8.95
N LEU A 117 7.88 -14.26 -9.10
CA LEU A 117 6.84 -14.55 -8.11
C LEU A 117 6.13 -15.86 -8.43
N ALA A 118 5.77 -16.62 -7.40
CA ALA A 118 5.07 -17.89 -7.53
C ALA A 118 3.61 -17.72 -7.96
N ASP A 119 3.06 -18.73 -8.63
CA ASP A 119 1.62 -18.85 -8.88
C ASP A 119 0.89 -19.24 -7.59
N LEU A 120 0.12 -18.33 -7.04
CA LEU A 120 -0.63 -18.48 -5.81
C LEU A 120 -2.12 -18.82 -6.04
N THR A 121 -2.55 -19.01 -7.28
CA THR A 121 -3.96 -19.17 -7.67
C THR A 121 -4.62 -20.35 -6.93
N ALA A 122 -3.93 -21.47 -6.81
CA ALA A 122 -4.49 -22.67 -6.18
C ALA A 122 -4.71 -22.49 -4.67
N ALA A 123 -3.78 -21.82 -3.97
CA ALA A 123 -3.89 -21.57 -2.53
C ALA A 123 -4.94 -20.50 -2.20
N ALA A 124 -5.21 -19.55 -3.12
CA ALA A 124 -6.28 -18.57 -2.97
C ALA A 124 -7.69 -19.15 -3.15
N ALA A 125 -7.83 -20.24 -3.91
CA ALA A 125 -9.14 -20.77 -4.33
C ALA A 125 -10.16 -21.01 -3.19
N PRO A 126 -9.77 -21.46 -1.98
CA PRO A 126 -10.71 -21.64 -0.87
C PRO A 126 -11.37 -20.33 -0.39
N TYR A 127 -10.76 -19.18 -0.63
CA TYR A 127 -11.15 -17.87 -0.11
C TYR A 127 -11.72 -16.93 -1.18
N ALA A 128 -11.64 -17.31 -2.47
CA ALA A 128 -11.88 -16.41 -3.60
C ALA A 128 -13.29 -15.79 -3.63
N ASP A 129 -14.30 -16.47 -3.08
CA ASP A 129 -15.70 -16.00 -3.08
C ASP A 129 -15.95 -14.84 -2.07
N ASP A 130 -15.06 -14.66 -1.08
CA ASP A 130 -15.19 -13.64 -0.02
C ASP A 130 -14.26 -12.42 -0.21
N VAL A 131 -13.31 -12.51 -1.12
CA VAL A 131 -12.33 -11.44 -1.35
C VAL A 131 -12.88 -10.41 -2.33
N VAL A 132 -12.70 -9.12 -2.03
CA VAL A 132 -12.96 -8.02 -2.98
C VAL A 132 -12.13 -8.24 -4.25
N GLN A 133 -12.79 -8.71 -5.31
CA GLN A 133 -12.12 -9.16 -6.54
C GLN A 133 -11.27 -8.07 -7.18
N ALA A 134 -11.75 -6.82 -7.19
CA ALA A 134 -11.01 -5.67 -7.72
C ALA A 134 -9.62 -5.50 -7.06
N ARG A 135 -9.46 -5.94 -5.80
CA ARG A 135 -8.15 -5.89 -5.11
C ARG A 135 -7.27 -7.07 -5.45
N LEU A 136 -7.83 -8.27 -5.62
CA LEU A 136 -7.08 -9.44 -6.04
C LEU A 136 -6.55 -9.27 -7.49
N ASP A 137 -7.34 -8.63 -8.35
CA ASP A 137 -6.97 -8.38 -9.75
C ASP A 137 -5.71 -7.52 -9.89
N LEU A 138 -5.45 -6.58 -8.96
CA LEU A 138 -4.24 -5.75 -8.95
C LEU A 138 -2.94 -6.56 -8.82
N TYR A 139 -3.01 -7.72 -8.19
CA TYR A 139 -1.88 -8.63 -7.95
C TYR A 139 -1.94 -9.88 -8.84
N SER A 140 -2.76 -9.81 -9.89
CA SER A 140 -2.97 -10.90 -10.85
C SER A 140 -2.56 -10.48 -12.27
N ARG A 141 -2.17 -11.46 -13.10
CA ARG A 141 -1.91 -11.25 -14.52
C ARG A 141 -2.29 -12.49 -15.32
N ASP A 142 -3.01 -12.31 -16.41
CA ASP A 142 -3.44 -13.39 -17.32
C ASP A 142 -4.19 -14.53 -16.58
N GLY A 143 -4.94 -14.19 -15.51
CA GLY A 143 -5.69 -15.15 -14.69
C GLY A 143 -4.86 -15.89 -13.65
N VAL A 144 -3.59 -15.52 -13.46
CA VAL A 144 -2.70 -16.06 -12.43
C VAL A 144 -2.55 -15.04 -11.31
N VAL A 145 -2.78 -15.45 -10.06
CA VAL A 145 -2.59 -14.67 -8.85
C VAL A 145 -1.13 -14.77 -8.41
N TYR A 146 -0.43 -13.65 -8.30
CA TYR A 146 0.99 -13.57 -7.90
C TYR A 146 1.18 -12.95 -6.51
N GLY A 147 0.15 -12.39 -5.92
CA GLY A 147 0.20 -11.81 -4.59
C GLY A 147 -1.19 -11.68 -3.97
N TYR A 148 -1.24 -11.67 -2.64
CA TYR A 148 -2.49 -11.49 -1.91
C TYR A 148 -2.58 -10.09 -1.32
N PRO A 149 -3.70 -9.37 -1.54
CA PRO A 149 -3.90 -8.05 -0.96
C PRO A 149 -4.02 -8.12 0.57
N THR A 150 -3.53 -7.08 1.26
CA THR A 150 -3.71 -6.93 2.71
C THR A 150 -5.07 -6.31 3.02
N HIS A 151 -5.47 -5.30 2.24
CA HIS A 151 -6.65 -4.48 2.50
C HIS A 151 -7.20 -3.91 1.19
N VAL A 152 -8.39 -3.33 1.26
CA VAL A 152 -9.01 -2.64 0.12
C VAL A 152 -8.38 -1.27 -0.07
N GLY A 153 -8.18 -0.53 1.00
CA GLY A 153 -7.65 0.84 0.99
C GLY A 153 -8.64 1.82 0.36
N ALA A 154 -9.95 1.62 0.57
CA ALA A 154 -10.96 2.51 0.01
C ALA A 154 -10.67 3.96 0.39
N MET A 155 -10.70 4.89 -0.58
CA MET A 155 -10.54 6.31 -0.32
C MET A 155 -11.75 6.82 0.44
N VAL A 156 -11.49 7.52 1.56
CA VAL A 156 -12.49 8.11 2.45
C VAL A 156 -12.09 9.55 2.79
N ALA A 157 -12.98 10.30 3.41
CA ALA A 157 -12.68 11.61 3.95
C ALA A 157 -12.65 11.56 5.48
N PHE A 158 -11.61 12.14 6.08
CA PHE A 158 -11.47 12.36 7.52
C PHE A 158 -11.70 13.82 7.82
N TYR A 159 -12.64 14.13 8.71
CA TYR A 159 -13.05 15.49 9.06
C TYR A 159 -12.82 15.77 10.55
N ASN A 160 -12.10 16.85 10.88
CA ASN A 160 -11.99 17.34 12.25
C ASN A 160 -13.25 18.11 12.64
N THR A 161 -14.16 17.43 13.32
CA THR A 161 -15.50 17.95 13.63
C THR A 161 -15.45 19.15 14.57
N GLU A 162 -14.50 19.21 15.52
CA GLU A 162 -14.34 20.35 16.43
C GLU A 162 -14.01 21.64 15.66
N GLN A 163 -13.14 21.54 14.64
CA GLN A 163 -12.78 22.68 13.80
C GLN A 163 -13.91 23.09 12.86
N LEU A 164 -14.63 22.13 12.29
CA LEU A 164 -15.74 22.40 11.39
C LEU A 164 -16.91 22.99 12.12
N ASP A 165 -17.27 22.50 13.31
CA ASP A 165 -18.28 23.07 14.18
C ASP A 165 -17.94 24.53 14.54
N ALA A 166 -16.68 24.81 14.88
CA ALA A 166 -16.23 26.16 15.18
C ALA A 166 -16.32 27.12 13.96
N ALA A 167 -16.18 26.60 12.76
CA ALA A 167 -16.35 27.33 11.50
C ALA A 167 -17.81 27.37 11.01
N GLY A 168 -18.73 26.63 11.67
CA GLY A 168 -20.13 26.53 11.27
C GLY A 168 -20.37 25.69 10.02
N ILE A 169 -19.50 24.70 9.76
CA ILE A 169 -19.55 23.78 8.62
C ILE A 169 -20.04 22.42 9.08
N ASP A 170 -21.07 21.90 8.43
CA ASP A 170 -21.60 20.56 8.65
C ASP A 170 -20.98 19.60 7.62
N TYR A 171 -20.03 18.75 8.05
CA TYR A 171 -19.33 17.81 7.16
C TYR A 171 -20.28 16.78 6.52
N THR A 172 -21.43 16.49 7.14
CA THR A 172 -22.39 15.51 6.61
C THR A 172 -23.09 16.00 5.33
N THR A 173 -22.91 17.26 4.98
CA THR A 173 -23.43 17.85 3.73
C THR A 173 -22.40 17.89 2.61
N ILE A 174 -21.17 17.41 2.85
CA ILE A 174 -20.09 17.38 1.84
C ILE A 174 -20.16 16.03 1.12
N GLU A 175 -20.89 15.99 0.01
CA GLU A 175 -21.06 14.78 -0.81
C GLU A 175 -20.24 14.84 -2.11
N THR A 176 -20.07 16.03 -2.67
CA THR A 176 -19.38 16.25 -3.96
C THR A 176 -18.11 17.06 -3.79
N TRP A 177 -17.26 17.08 -4.83
CA TRP A 177 -16.09 17.97 -4.86
C TRP A 177 -16.48 19.45 -4.87
N ASP A 178 -17.65 19.81 -5.42
CA ASP A 178 -18.19 21.17 -5.37
C ASP A 178 -18.58 21.55 -3.93
N ASP A 179 -19.17 20.62 -3.16
CA ASP A 179 -19.45 20.84 -1.74
C ASP A 179 -18.17 20.95 -0.93
N PHE A 180 -17.17 20.13 -1.26
CA PHE A 180 -15.84 20.17 -0.63
C PHE A 180 -15.15 21.52 -0.89
N GLU A 181 -15.21 22.05 -2.12
CA GLU A 181 -14.69 23.38 -2.46
C GLU A 181 -15.42 24.47 -1.65
N ALA A 182 -16.75 24.45 -1.67
CA ALA A 182 -17.57 25.44 -0.94
C ALA A 182 -17.27 25.44 0.56
N ALA A 183 -17.16 24.26 1.17
CA ALA A 183 -16.78 24.10 2.57
C ALA A 183 -15.35 24.59 2.82
N GLY A 184 -14.42 24.25 1.93
CA GLY A 184 -13.01 24.62 2.02
C GLY A 184 -12.80 26.13 1.93
N VAL A 185 -13.46 26.80 1.01
CA VAL A 185 -13.42 28.28 0.87
C VAL A 185 -14.00 28.94 2.13
N ALA A 186 -15.16 28.49 2.60
CA ALA A 186 -15.79 29.01 3.82
C ALA A 186 -14.91 28.82 5.06
N TYR A 187 -14.24 27.67 5.16
CA TYR A 187 -13.30 27.38 6.23
C TYR A 187 -12.09 28.33 6.17
N HIS A 188 -11.50 28.48 4.99
CA HIS A 188 -10.36 29.35 4.77
C HIS A 188 -10.70 30.83 5.08
N GLU A 189 -11.84 31.32 4.63
CA GLU A 189 -12.30 32.68 4.92
C GLU A 189 -12.52 32.93 6.42
N THR A 190 -12.98 31.91 7.16
CA THR A 190 -13.27 32.01 8.59
C THR A 190 -12.04 31.89 9.46
N THR A 191 -11.09 31.01 9.10
CA THR A 191 -9.98 30.59 9.96
C THR A 191 -8.61 31.10 9.47
N GLY A 192 -8.47 31.37 8.19
CA GLY A 192 -7.21 31.65 7.51
C GLY A 192 -6.35 30.40 7.28
N LYS A 193 -6.85 29.19 7.65
CA LYS A 193 -6.17 27.92 7.45
C LYS A 193 -6.66 27.23 6.17
N SER A 194 -5.92 26.22 5.70
CA SER A 194 -6.39 25.34 4.63
C SER A 194 -7.39 24.33 5.19
N PHE A 195 -8.43 24.02 4.41
CA PHE A 195 -9.38 22.99 4.78
C PHE A 195 -8.80 21.60 4.57
N GLY A 196 -8.31 21.32 3.36
CA GLY A 196 -7.80 20.01 2.99
C GLY A 196 -6.33 20.02 2.53
N VAL A 197 -5.82 18.83 2.24
CA VAL A 197 -4.44 18.59 1.81
C VAL A 197 -4.39 18.33 0.31
N ALA A 198 -3.40 18.94 -0.38
CA ALA A 198 -2.98 18.62 -1.74
C ALA A 198 -1.70 17.78 -1.69
N PRO A 199 -1.76 16.44 -1.75
CA PRO A 199 -0.57 15.60 -1.72
C PRO A 199 0.27 15.77 -3.01
N THR A 200 1.59 15.84 -2.86
CA THR A 200 2.53 15.91 -3.99
C THR A 200 3.46 14.70 -4.09
N ASN A 201 3.60 13.91 -3.01
CA ASN A 201 4.49 12.74 -2.95
C ASN A 201 3.78 11.41 -3.21
N VAL A 202 2.45 11.41 -3.35
CA VAL A 202 1.60 10.26 -3.67
C VAL A 202 0.49 10.70 -4.63
N SER A 203 0.00 9.76 -5.44
CA SER A 203 -1.02 10.03 -6.46
C SER A 203 -2.43 9.56 -6.09
N PHE A 204 -2.71 9.20 -4.82
CA PHE A 204 -3.98 8.56 -4.43
C PHE A 204 -5.21 9.43 -4.73
N VAL A 205 -5.21 10.70 -4.30
CA VAL A 205 -6.32 11.63 -4.57
C VAL A 205 -6.40 11.93 -6.06
N THR A 206 -5.26 12.13 -6.73
CA THR A 206 -5.19 12.32 -8.18
C THR A 206 -5.79 11.14 -8.93
N SER A 207 -5.42 9.91 -8.55
CA SER A 207 -5.95 8.67 -9.14
C SER A 207 -7.46 8.50 -8.88
N LEU A 208 -7.93 8.89 -7.68
CA LEU A 208 -9.37 8.89 -7.36
C LEU A 208 -10.13 9.80 -8.32
N VAL A 209 -9.71 11.06 -8.48
CA VAL A 209 -10.41 12.02 -9.33
C VAL A 209 -10.31 11.59 -10.81
N ILE A 210 -9.14 11.08 -11.27
CA ILE A 210 -9.02 10.53 -12.63
C ILE A 210 -10.02 9.39 -12.86
N ALA A 211 -10.15 8.46 -11.91
CA ALA A 211 -11.12 7.37 -12.01
C ALA A 211 -12.57 7.88 -12.03
N GLN A 212 -12.91 8.90 -11.23
CA GLN A 212 -14.24 9.49 -11.17
C GLN A 212 -14.64 10.19 -12.47
N VAL A 213 -13.69 10.80 -13.20
CA VAL A 213 -13.93 11.36 -14.54
C VAL A 213 -13.92 10.30 -15.66
N GLY A 214 -13.69 9.03 -15.33
CA GLY A 214 -13.54 7.96 -16.31
C GLY A 214 -12.22 8.04 -17.11
N GLY A 215 -11.19 8.66 -16.53
CA GLY A 215 -9.88 8.85 -17.16
C GLY A 215 -8.91 7.69 -16.93
N HIS A 216 -7.91 7.61 -17.80
CA HIS A 216 -6.85 6.60 -17.75
C HIS A 216 -5.48 7.25 -18.00
N LEU A 217 -4.45 6.72 -17.34
CA LEU A 217 -3.05 7.16 -17.54
C LEU A 217 -2.39 6.54 -18.77
N PHE A 218 -3.04 5.54 -19.36
CA PHE A 218 -2.59 4.83 -20.57
C PHE A 218 -3.72 4.73 -21.56
N ALA A 219 -3.41 4.88 -22.86
CA ALA A 219 -4.35 4.66 -23.93
C ALA A 219 -4.64 3.15 -24.12
N GLU A 220 -5.67 2.79 -24.90
CA GLU A 220 -6.04 1.40 -25.20
C GLU A 220 -4.90 0.56 -25.80
N ASP A 221 -3.97 1.19 -26.51
CA ASP A 221 -2.78 0.54 -27.09
C ASP A 221 -1.61 0.39 -26.10
N GLY A 222 -1.80 0.81 -24.84
CA GLY A 222 -0.80 0.76 -23.77
C GLY A 222 0.21 1.91 -23.80
N THR A 223 0.07 2.89 -24.66
CA THR A 223 0.95 4.06 -24.64
C THR A 223 0.55 5.03 -23.53
N VAL A 224 1.53 5.76 -22.98
CA VAL A 224 1.28 6.75 -21.93
C VAL A 224 0.37 7.87 -22.45
N ALA A 225 -0.60 8.29 -21.64
CA ALA A 225 -1.61 9.29 -21.98
C ALA A 225 -1.93 10.22 -20.79
N VAL A 226 -0.88 10.70 -20.10
CA VAL A 226 -1.06 11.56 -18.91
C VAL A 226 -1.56 12.97 -19.27
N ASP A 227 -1.49 13.39 -20.53
CA ASP A 227 -2.03 14.67 -21.03
C ASP A 227 -3.40 14.51 -21.70
N SER A 228 -4.12 13.39 -21.44
CA SER A 228 -5.48 13.19 -21.96
C SER A 228 -6.44 14.27 -21.40
N PRO A 229 -7.59 14.51 -22.08
CA PRO A 229 -8.58 15.46 -21.60
C PRO A 229 -9.09 15.13 -20.18
N GLU A 230 -9.32 13.87 -19.89
CA GLU A 230 -9.84 13.39 -18.62
C GLU A 230 -8.82 13.56 -17.48
N VAL A 231 -7.54 13.23 -17.72
CA VAL A 231 -6.46 13.48 -16.74
C VAL A 231 -6.26 14.97 -16.51
N THR A 232 -6.37 15.77 -17.58
CA THR A 232 -6.31 17.24 -17.46
C THR A 232 -7.47 17.77 -16.63
N GLU A 233 -8.70 17.34 -16.88
CA GLU A 233 -9.90 17.71 -16.12
C GLU A 233 -9.75 17.39 -14.63
N ALA A 234 -9.27 16.18 -14.30
CA ALA A 234 -9.04 15.77 -12.93
C ALA A 234 -8.04 16.66 -12.19
N LEU A 235 -6.93 16.99 -12.84
CA LEU A 235 -5.91 17.86 -12.23
C LEU A 235 -6.32 19.34 -12.24
N GLU A 236 -7.12 19.81 -13.21
CA GLU A 236 -7.70 21.17 -13.18
C GLU A 236 -8.68 21.33 -12.02
N LEU A 237 -9.49 20.30 -11.70
CA LEU A 237 -10.33 20.29 -10.50
C LEU A 237 -9.48 20.47 -9.23
N LEU A 238 -8.46 19.62 -9.04
CA LEU A 238 -7.60 19.70 -7.84
C LEU A 238 -6.82 21.02 -7.79
N SER A 239 -6.35 21.54 -8.93
CA SER A 239 -5.70 22.85 -9.03
C SER A 239 -6.66 23.98 -8.70
N GLY A 240 -7.93 23.90 -9.11
CA GLY A 240 -8.99 24.85 -8.76
C GLY A 240 -9.23 24.91 -7.26
N LEU A 241 -9.35 23.75 -6.59
CA LEU A 241 -9.45 23.66 -5.13
C LEU A 241 -8.25 24.33 -4.42
N HIS A 242 -7.05 24.14 -4.96
CA HIS A 242 -5.84 24.74 -4.43
C HIS A 242 -5.83 26.28 -4.64
N GLU A 243 -6.18 26.76 -5.81
CA GLU A 243 -6.25 28.19 -6.13
C GLU A 243 -7.33 28.90 -5.31
N ALA A 244 -8.44 28.21 -5.03
CA ALA A 244 -9.53 28.71 -4.16
C ALA A 244 -9.15 28.72 -2.67
N GLY A 245 -7.99 28.14 -2.29
CA GLY A 245 -7.54 28.02 -0.89
C GLY A 245 -8.24 26.91 -0.09
N ALA A 246 -9.03 26.07 -0.76
CA ALA A 246 -9.70 24.95 -0.12
C ALA A 246 -8.70 23.84 0.29
N ILE A 247 -7.68 23.60 -0.53
CA ILE A 247 -6.59 22.68 -0.21
C ILE A 247 -5.23 23.37 -0.32
N SER A 248 -4.23 22.85 0.38
CA SER A 248 -2.83 23.29 0.25
C SER A 248 -1.87 22.12 0.41
N THR A 249 -0.64 22.30 -0.09
CA THR A 249 0.44 21.33 0.14
C THR A 249 0.82 21.27 1.62
N ILE A 250 1.35 20.13 2.03
CA ILE A 250 1.71 19.83 3.42
C ILE A 250 3.21 19.52 3.52
N PRO A 251 3.89 19.84 4.65
CA PRO A 251 5.26 19.43 4.88
C PRO A 251 5.47 17.93 4.64
N GLY A 252 6.55 17.55 3.98
CA GLY A 252 6.81 16.17 3.56
C GLY A 252 6.08 15.75 2.27
N GLY A 253 5.23 16.60 1.71
CA GLY A 253 4.55 16.40 0.43
C GLY A 253 3.29 15.52 0.51
N GLY A 254 2.96 14.96 1.67
CA GLY A 254 1.76 14.13 1.85
C GLY A 254 1.45 13.84 3.30
N PRO A 255 0.21 13.42 3.60
CA PRO A 255 -0.23 13.22 4.99
C PRO A 255 0.53 12.12 5.74
N ASP A 256 1.04 11.09 5.04
CA ASP A 256 1.76 9.94 5.66
C ASP A 256 3.27 10.20 5.73
N THR A 257 3.65 11.26 6.46
CA THR A 257 5.04 11.59 6.77
C THR A 257 5.16 12.06 8.21
N GLU A 258 6.34 11.88 8.83
CA GLU A 258 6.57 12.32 10.21
C GLU A 258 6.33 13.83 10.40
N GLU A 259 6.72 14.64 9.40
CA GLU A 259 6.51 16.08 9.41
C GLU A 259 5.02 16.45 9.35
N ALA A 260 4.25 15.70 8.57
CA ALA A 260 2.81 15.93 8.41
C ALA A 260 2.01 15.54 9.65
N PHE A 261 2.37 14.45 10.34
CA PHE A 261 1.63 14.01 11.52
C PHE A 261 1.55 15.08 12.59
N GLY A 262 2.67 15.78 12.86
CA GLY A 262 2.69 16.89 13.82
C GLY A 262 1.77 18.04 13.40
N VAL A 263 1.83 18.45 12.14
CA VAL A 263 1.02 19.55 11.60
C VAL A 263 -0.47 19.24 11.62
N ILE A 264 -0.84 17.99 11.30
CA ILE A 264 -2.23 17.52 11.34
C ILE A 264 -2.71 17.45 12.80
N ASN A 265 -1.90 16.87 13.70
CA ASN A 265 -2.22 16.78 15.13
C ASN A 265 -2.42 18.15 15.77
N ASP A 266 -1.67 19.18 15.32
CA ASP A 266 -1.82 20.57 15.76
C ASP A 266 -3.05 21.27 15.15
N GLY A 267 -3.81 20.58 14.29
CA GLY A 267 -5.03 21.08 13.69
C GLY A 267 -4.83 22.16 12.62
N GLU A 268 -3.80 22.07 11.81
CA GLU A 268 -3.61 22.99 10.69
C GLU A 268 -4.50 22.65 9.47
N TYR A 269 -5.04 21.42 9.42
CA TYR A 269 -5.96 20.94 8.40
C TYR A 269 -7.24 20.38 9.06
N ALA A 270 -8.40 20.64 8.46
CA ALA A 270 -9.68 20.19 8.96
C ALA A 270 -10.22 18.96 8.21
N ALA A 271 -9.70 18.70 7.01
CA ALA A 271 -10.12 17.57 6.17
C ALA A 271 -8.91 16.89 5.53
N ILE A 272 -8.98 15.56 5.41
CA ILE A 272 -7.99 14.75 4.70
C ILE A 272 -8.76 13.72 3.88
N VAL A 273 -8.64 13.75 2.56
CA VAL A 273 -9.13 12.68 1.69
C VAL A 273 -7.96 11.71 1.46
N TYR A 274 -8.10 10.50 2.00
CA TYR A 274 -7.00 9.53 1.98
C TYR A 274 -7.53 8.09 2.15
N PRO A 275 -6.75 7.05 1.84
CA PRO A 275 -7.20 5.68 2.03
C PRO A 275 -7.57 5.33 3.47
N ALA A 276 -8.53 4.44 3.67
CA ALA A 276 -9.05 4.01 4.96
C ALA A 276 -7.96 3.50 5.93
N TRP A 277 -6.87 2.89 5.43
CA TRP A 277 -5.76 2.44 6.25
C TRP A 277 -5.04 3.58 7.02
N TYR A 278 -5.30 4.83 6.65
CA TYR A 278 -4.77 6.00 7.36
C TYR A 278 -5.34 6.15 8.78
N THR A 279 -6.40 5.43 9.13
CA THR A 279 -6.92 5.31 10.51
C THR A 279 -5.82 4.94 11.50
N SER A 280 -4.90 4.04 11.11
CA SER A 280 -3.77 3.66 11.96
C SER A 280 -2.84 4.85 12.28
N ARG A 281 -2.63 5.76 11.33
CA ARG A 281 -1.78 6.94 11.52
C ARG A 281 -2.37 7.93 12.51
N PHE A 282 -3.69 8.11 12.46
CA PHE A 282 -4.40 8.92 13.45
C PHE A 282 -4.21 8.36 14.86
N VAL A 283 -4.46 7.05 15.05
CA VAL A 283 -4.36 6.40 16.35
C VAL A 283 -2.93 6.39 16.89
N ASP A 284 -1.95 6.11 16.03
CA ASP A 284 -0.57 5.91 16.46
C ASP A 284 0.21 7.24 16.60
N TYR A 285 -0.12 8.28 15.83
CA TYR A 285 0.71 9.50 15.76
C TYR A 285 -0.02 10.80 16.08
N MET A 286 -1.36 10.81 16.20
CA MET A 286 -2.13 12.05 16.37
C MET A 286 -3.07 11.98 17.60
N PRO A 287 -2.52 11.78 18.82
CA PRO A 287 -3.32 11.55 20.02
C PRO A 287 -4.21 12.75 20.42
N ASP A 288 -3.88 13.98 20.02
CA ASP A 288 -4.70 15.17 20.35
C ASP A 288 -5.98 15.27 19.54
N LEU A 289 -6.13 14.42 18.53
CA LEU A 289 -7.32 14.34 17.67
C LEU A 289 -8.29 13.21 18.07
N GLU A 290 -7.98 12.43 19.10
CA GLU A 290 -8.88 11.38 19.60
C GLU A 290 -10.27 11.96 19.95
N GLY A 291 -11.32 11.31 19.46
CA GLY A 291 -12.71 11.74 19.63
C GLY A 291 -13.12 13.00 18.85
N LYS A 292 -12.27 13.50 17.93
CA LYS A 292 -12.54 14.70 17.13
C LYS A 292 -12.65 14.44 15.63
N ILE A 293 -12.31 13.25 15.17
CA ILE A 293 -12.30 12.90 13.75
C ILE A 293 -13.52 12.06 13.40
N ALA A 294 -14.30 12.52 12.41
CA ALA A 294 -15.31 11.72 11.75
C ALA A 294 -14.79 11.19 10.42
N ILE A 295 -15.19 9.97 10.06
CA ILE A 295 -14.93 9.37 8.74
C ILE A 295 -16.22 9.46 7.93
N ALA A 296 -16.12 9.83 6.67
CA ALA A 296 -17.22 9.92 5.71
C ALA A 296 -16.77 9.38 4.34
N PRO A 297 -17.69 9.10 3.41
CA PRO A 297 -17.35 8.83 2.02
C PRO A 297 -16.44 9.93 1.45
N ALA A 298 -15.53 9.58 0.55
CA ALA A 298 -14.77 10.57 -0.20
C ALA A 298 -15.74 11.40 -1.09
N PRO A 299 -15.43 12.68 -1.35
CA PRO A 299 -16.23 13.47 -2.28
C PRO A 299 -16.28 12.83 -3.66
N VAL A 300 -17.45 12.89 -4.33
CA VAL A 300 -17.64 12.36 -5.68
C VAL A 300 -17.81 13.47 -6.70
N LEU A 301 -17.55 13.17 -7.98
CA LEU A 301 -18.01 14.03 -9.08
C LEU A 301 -19.48 13.76 -9.37
N GLU A 302 -20.26 14.81 -9.59
CA GLU A 302 -21.65 14.64 -10.02
C GLU A 302 -21.71 13.91 -11.38
N GLY A 303 -22.28 12.69 -11.36
CA GLY A 303 -22.33 11.83 -12.55
C GLY A 303 -21.02 11.08 -12.82
N GLY A 304 -20.09 11.02 -11.88
CA GLY A 304 -18.86 10.24 -11.96
C GLY A 304 -19.11 8.74 -12.08
N GLU A 305 -18.15 8.00 -12.62
CA GLU A 305 -18.28 6.57 -12.89
C GLU A 305 -18.12 5.70 -11.63
N VAL A 306 -17.37 6.16 -10.64
CA VAL A 306 -17.11 5.44 -9.39
C VAL A 306 -17.22 6.38 -8.19
N ALA A 307 -17.61 5.86 -7.04
CA ALA A 307 -17.62 6.65 -5.80
C ALA A 307 -16.20 6.71 -5.17
N THR A 308 -15.51 5.60 -5.15
CA THR A 308 -14.18 5.49 -4.56
C THR A 308 -13.33 4.46 -5.30
N ILE A 309 -12.02 4.48 -5.04
CA ILE A 309 -11.05 3.46 -5.48
C ILE A 309 -10.22 3.01 -4.29
N GLY A 310 -9.49 1.91 -4.43
CA GLY A 310 -8.45 1.55 -3.48
C GLY A 310 -7.18 2.40 -3.68
N GLY A 311 -6.75 3.12 -2.65
CA GLY A 311 -5.54 3.92 -2.65
C GLY A 311 -4.38 3.23 -1.93
N GLY A 312 -3.25 3.00 -2.61
CA GLY A 312 -2.14 2.21 -2.09
C GLY A 312 -2.50 0.75 -1.89
N GLY A 313 -1.76 0.09 -1.04
CA GLY A 313 -1.98 -1.31 -0.67
C GLY A 313 -0.79 -2.20 -0.95
N THR A 314 -0.77 -3.33 -0.25
CA THR A 314 0.34 -4.28 -0.29
C THR A 314 -0.14 -5.59 -0.87
N GLY A 315 0.56 -6.08 -1.90
CA GLY A 315 0.45 -7.45 -2.38
C GLY A 315 1.60 -8.26 -1.80
N THR A 316 1.28 -9.23 -0.93
CA THR A 316 2.27 -10.12 -0.38
C THR A 316 2.46 -11.31 -1.30
N ALA A 317 3.70 -11.58 -1.68
CA ALA A 317 4.05 -12.56 -2.70
C ALA A 317 5.07 -13.57 -2.19
N VAL A 318 5.10 -14.74 -2.81
CA VAL A 318 6.10 -15.78 -2.61
C VAL A 318 7.08 -15.78 -3.78
N ILE A 319 8.37 -15.94 -3.50
CA ILE A 319 9.39 -16.04 -4.55
C ILE A 319 9.32 -17.43 -5.20
N ALA A 320 9.21 -17.45 -6.54
CA ALA A 320 8.98 -18.69 -7.33
C ALA A 320 10.10 -19.74 -7.15
N ASP A 321 11.35 -19.30 -7.05
CA ASP A 321 12.51 -20.19 -6.91
C ASP A 321 12.82 -20.55 -5.43
N SER A 322 11.96 -20.14 -4.47
CA SER A 322 12.13 -20.56 -3.09
C SER A 322 11.94 -22.09 -2.96
N PRO A 323 12.85 -22.80 -2.30
CA PRO A 323 12.66 -24.23 -2.01
C PRO A 323 11.50 -24.50 -1.04
N ARG A 324 10.94 -23.44 -0.46
CA ARG A 324 9.82 -23.47 0.51
C ARG A 324 8.54 -22.86 -0.06
N ALA A 325 8.46 -22.62 -1.38
CA ALA A 325 7.36 -21.89 -2.01
C ALA A 325 5.97 -22.50 -1.71
N GLU A 326 5.86 -23.83 -1.62
CA GLU A 326 4.58 -24.53 -1.35
C GLU A 326 4.05 -24.19 0.06
N ILE A 327 4.86 -24.37 1.11
CA ILE A 327 4.42 -24.06 2.47
C ILE A 327 4.25 -22.56 2.69
N ALA A 328 5.09 -21.74 2.05
CA ALA A 328 4.98 -20.29 2.08
C ALA A 328 3.67 -19.81 1.44
N ALA A 329 3.24 -20.41 0.32
CA ALA A 329 1.97 -20.09 -0.34
C ALA A 329 0.76 -20.47 0.51
N ASP A 330 0.77 -21.66 1.13
CA ASP A 330 -0.33 -22.11 2.00
C ASP A 330 -0.44 -21.26 3.26
N TRP A 331 0.70 -20.99 3.93
CA TRP A 331 0.74 -20.07 5.07
C TRP A 331 0.27 -18.67 4.70
N LEU A 332 0.75 -18.15 3.57
CA LEU A 332 0.40 -16.80 3.13
C LEU A 332 -1.10 -16.68 2.80
N ALA A 333 -1.69 -17.72 2.18
CA ALA A 333 -3.13 -17.74 1.94
C ALA A 333 -3.91 -17.70 3.26
N PHE A 334 -3.50 -18.47 4.28
CA PHE A 334 -4.06 -18.39 5.63
C PHE A 334 -3.88 -16.98 6.21
N ALA A 335 -2.65 -16.45 6.19
CA ALA A 335 -2.31 -15.16 6.81
C ALA A 335 -2.94 -13.92 6.13
N LYS A 336 -3.49 -14.06 4.91
CA LYS A 336 -4.04 -12.92 4.17
C LYS A 336 -5.51 -13.05 3.83
N LEU A 337 -6.01 -14.27 3.65
CA LEU A 337 -7.32 -14.51 3.07
C LEU A 337 -8.27 -15.24 4.01
N SER A 338 -7.77 -15.85 5.11
CA SER A 338 -8.66 -16.50 6.08
C SER A 338 -9.55 -15.47 6.79
N PRO A 339 -10.73 -15.85 7.27
CA PRO A 339 -11.60 -14.98 8.06
C PRO A 339 -10.87 -14.40 9.28
N GLU A 340 -10.12 -15.23 10.00
CA GLU A 340 -9.37 -14.84 11.19
C GLU A 340 -8.28 -13.81 10.88
N ALA A 341 -7.59 -13.99 9.75
CA ALA A 341 -6.59 -13.03 9.28
C ALA A 341 -7.23 -11.68 8.93
N ASN A 342 -8.39 -11.68 8.28
CA ASN A 342 -9.10 -10.47 7.92
C ASN A 342 -9.66 -9.72 9.13
N VAL A 343 -10.09 -10.43 10.19
CA VAL A 343 -10.40 -9.83 11.49
C VAL A 343 -9.15 -9.17 12.08
N ALA A 344 -8.00 -9.86 12.09
CA ALA A 344 -6.75 -9.33 12.60
C ALA A 344 -6.22 -8.14 11.78
N VAL A 345 -6.48 -8.06 10.46
CA VAL A 345 -6.17 -6.88 9.64
C VAL A 345 -6.84 -5.64 10.22
N TRP A 346 -8.11 -5.73 10.64
CA TRP A 346 -8.80 -4.62 11.29
C TRP A 346 -8.28 -4.38 12.72
N GLU A 347 -8.26 -5.41 13.54
CA GLU A 347 -7.96 -5.27 14.98
C GLU A 347 -6.51 -4.81 15.24
N THR A 348 -5.55 -5.34 14.48
CA THR A 348 -4.12 -5.08 14.65
C THR A 348 -3.66 -3.87 13.84
N LEU A 349 -4.03 -3.83 12.54
CA LEU A 349 -3.53 -2.80 11.62
C LEU A 349 -4.48 -1.59 11.51
N GLY A 350 -5.77 -1.74 11.82
CA GLY A 350 -6.79 -0.71 11.57
C GLY A 350 -7.09 -0.51 10.08
N PHE A 351 -6.82 -1.53 9.25
CA PHE A 351 -7.05 -1.46 7.82
C PHE A 351 -8.39 -2.10 7.47
N ASP A 352 -8.99 -1.67 6.38
CA ASP A 352 -10.21 -2.22 5.80
C ASP A 352 -9.91 -3.56 5.12
N PRO A 353 -10.26 -4.71 5.72
CA PRO A 353 -9.87 -6.02 5.22
C PRO A 353 -10.50 -6.33 3.86
N VAL A 354 -9.91 -7.27 3.12
CA VAL A 354 -10.43 -7.68 1.80
C VAL A 354 -11.62 -8.63 1.87
N SER A 355 -11.90 -9.22 3.03
CA SER A 355 -13.06 -10.08 3.26
C SER A 355 -14.33 -9.24 3.48
N MET A 356 -15.30 -9.38 2.59
CA MET A 356 -16.60 -8.70 2.73
C MET A 356 -17.44 -9.26 3.86
N ALA A 357 -17.24 -10.52 4.26
CA ALA A 357 -17.91 -11.11 5.41
C ALA A 357 -17.56 -10.38 6.70
N VAL A 358 -16.30 -9.94 6.87
CA VAL A 358 -15.87 -9.15 8.03
C VAL A 358 -16.57 -7.77 8.05
N TRP A 359 -16.82 -7.17 6.89
CA TRP A 359 -17.52 -5.87 6.84
C TRP A 359 -18.96 -5.95 7.36
N GLU A 360 -19.61 -7.12 7.26
CA GLU A 360 -20.97 -7.36 7.73
C GLU A 360 -21.05 -7.87 9.18
N ASP A 361 -19.89 -8.15 9.79
CA ASP A 361 -19.82 -8.66 11.17
C ASP A 361 -19.80 -7.50 12.19
N ASP A 362 -20.97 -7.20 12.77
CA ASP A 362 -21.08 -6.15 13.77
C ASP A 362 -20.33 -6.47 15.08
N GLU A 363 -20.04 -7.75 15.40
CA GLU A 363 -19.25 -8.10 16.59
C GLU A 363 -17.79 -7.63 16.42
N VAL A 364 -17.29 -7.61 15.19
CA VAL A 364 -15.95 -7.12 14.84
C VAL A 364 -15.96 -5.62 14.56
N THR A 365 -16.85 -5.17 13.67
CA THR A 365 -16.80 -3.82 13.11
C THR A 365 -17.32 -2.73 14.06
N ARG A 366 -18.08 -3.12 15.10
CA ARG A 366 -18.64 -2.21 16.12
C ARG A 366 -18.16 -2.55 17.53
N ASP A 367 -17.09 -3.33 17.67
CA ASP A 367 -16.51 -3.59 18.98
C ASP A 367 -16.07 -2.28 19.65
N GLU A 368 -16.70 -1.96 20.79
CA GLU A 368 -16.43 -0.74 21.55
C GLU A 368 -15.05 -0.77 22.24
N ASP A 369 -14.45 -1.95 22.40
CA ASP A 369 -13.10 -2.10 22.96
C ASP A 369 -12.01 -1.97 21.90
N ASN A 370 -12.35 -1.98 20.62
CA ASN A 370 -11.40 -1.76 19.53
C ASN A 370 -10.86 -0.33 19.52
N ARG A 371 -9.54 -0.16 19.54
CA ARG A 371 -8.86 1.14 19.64
C ARG A 371 -9.19 2.11 18.49
N PHE A 372 -9.49 1.61 17.30
CA PHE A 372 -9.86 2.43 16.16
C PHE A 372 -11.30 2.93 16.32
N ASN A 373 -12.24 2.06 16.75
CA ASN A 373 -13.61 2.47 17.05
C ASN A 373 -13.69 3.49 18.20
N GLN A 374 -12.78 3.42 19.17
CA GLN A 374 -12.70 4.39 20.27
C GLN A 374 -12.18 5.76 19.82
N TYR A 375 -11.28 5.79 18.84
CA TYR A 375 -10.64 7.02 18.39
C TYR A 375 -11.56 7.89 17.54
N PHE A 376 -12.34 7.31 16.61
CA PHE A 376 -13.17 8.03 15.65
C PHE A 376 -14.61 8.23 16.17
N GLN A 377 -15.26 9.30 15.71
CA GLN A 377 -16.66 9.57 16.04
C GLN A 377 -17.65 8.72 15.24
N THR A 378 -17.21 8.15 14.12
CA THR A 378 -18.00 7.32 13.21
C THR A 378 -17.30 5.98 13.01
N TYR A 379 -18.07 4.93 12.78
CA TYR A 379 -17.52 3.63 12.45
C TYR A 379 -17.07 3.61 10.98
N LEU A 380 -15.82 3.22 10.73
CA LEU A 380 -15.28 3.09 9.36
C LEU A 380 -16.16 2.19 8.49
N PHE A 381 -16.61 1.07 9.04
CA PHE A 381 -17.38 0.09 8.26
C PHE A 381 -18.77 0.54 7.87
N ASP A 382 -19.36 1.53 8.54
CA ASP A 382 -20.61 2.14 8.06
C ASP A 382 -20.35 2.85 6.73
N VAL A 383 -19.25 3.60 6.64
CA VAL A 383 -18.83 4.28 5.41
C VAL A 383 -18.49 3.27 4.29
N LEU A 384 -17.76 2.21 4.63
CA LEU A 384 -17.36 1.20 3.64
C LEU A 384 -18.55 0.42 3.07
N ARG A 385 -19.55 0.11 3.91
CA ARG A 385 -20.80 -0.53 3.47
C ARG A 385 -21.59 0.35 2.49
N ASP A 386 -21.58 1.66 2.73
CA ASP A 386 -22.29 2.62 1.86
C ASP A 386 -21.67 2.72 0.46
N VAL A 387 -20.33 2.58 0.36
CA VAL A 387 -19.61 2.72 -0.93
C VAL A 387 -19.20 1.38 -1.56
N ARG A 388 -19.53 0.26 -0.91
CA ARG A 388 -19.06 -1.09 -1.27
C ARG A 388 -19.25 -1.46 -2.74
N ASP A 389 -20.44 -1.19 -3.26
CA ASP A 389 -20.81 -1.59 -4.62
C ASP A 389 -20.27 -0.62 -5.69
N ASP A 390 -19.71 0.52 -5.26
CA ASP A 390 -19.19 1.58 -6.11
C ASP A 390 -17.67 1.77 -5.95
N ILE A 391 -16.99 0.76 -5.38
CA ILE A 391 -15.52 0.72 -5.33
C ILE A 391 -14.99 0.38 -6.73
N GLY A 392 -14.45 1.38 -7.40
CA GLY A 392 -13.91 1.25 -8.74
C GLY A 392 -12.52 0.62 -8.78
N HIS A 393 -12.14 0.21 -9.96
CA HIS A 393 -10.81 -0.26 -10.30
C HIS A 393 -10.05 0.84 -11.05
N PHE A 394 -8.86 1.20 -10.57
CA PHE A 394 -7.98 2.09 -11.31
C PHE A 394 -6.99 1.27 -12.14
N GLU A 395 -7.31 1.09 -13.42
CA GLU A 395 -6.56 0.21 -14.35
C GLU A 395 -5.06 0.56 -14.44
N GLY A 396 -4.70 1.81 -14.18
CA GLY A 396 -3.31 2.27 -14.16
C GLY A 396 -2.41 1.40 -13.28
N PHE A 397 -2.88 0.93 -12.12
CA PHE A 397 -2.07 0.15 -11.19
C PHE A 397 -1.56 -1.17 -11.76
N THR A 398 -2.27 -1.78 -12.70
CA THR A 398 -1.87 -3.05 -13.33
C THR A 398 -0.96 -2.88 -14.54
N HIS A 399 -0.85 -1.64 -15.07
CA HIS A 399 -0.01 -1.38 -16.24
C HIS A 399 1.48 -1.55 -15.91
N PRO A 400 2.26 -2.25 -16.76
CA PRO A 400 3.69 -2.48 -16.51
C PRO A 400 4.50 -1.20 -16.30
N ASP A 401 4.15 -0.09 -16.97
CA ASP A 401 4.87 1.17 -16.89
C ASP A 401 4.32 2.13 -15.82
N PHE A 402 3.28 1.71 -15.07
CA PHE A 402 2.70 2.53 -14.01
C PHE A 402 3.73 3.03 -12.98
N PRO A 403 4.70 2.20 -12.49
CA PRO A 403 5.71 2.71 -11.56
C PRO A 403 6.53 3.90 -12.08
N THR A 404 6.74 3.95 -13.38
CA THR A 404 7.46 5.06 -14.04
C THR A 404 6.57 6.30 -14.13
N VAL A 405 5.30 6.12 -14.50
CA VAL A 405 4.32 7.21 -14.59
C VAL A 405 4.03 7.79 -13.21
N ASP A 406 3.75 6.94 -12.22
CA ASP A 406 3.52 7.35 -10.84
C ASP A 406 4.71 8.13 -10.26
N SER A 407 5.93 7.64 -10.49
CA SER A 407 7.14 8.36 -10.09
C SER A 407 7.26 9.74 -10.73
N MET A 408 6.92 9.89 -12.02
CA MET A 408 6.93 11.19 -12.70
C MET A 408 5.90 12.15 -12.10
N LEU A 409 4.68 11.66 -11.86
CA LEU A 409 3.62 12.46 -11.25
C LEU A 409 4.04 12.95 -9.85
N THR A 410 4.50 12.03 -8.99
CA THR A 410 4.74 12.30 -7.57
C THR A 410 6.08 12.98 -7.25
N THR A 411 7.08 12.88 -8.12
CA THR A 411 8.38 13.54 -7.89
C THR A 411 8.54 14.89 -8.62
N ALA A 412 7.70 15.16 -9.61
CA ALA A 412 7.84 16.37 -10.44
C ALA A 412 6.50 17.06 -10.72
N THR A 413 5.54 16.39 -11.35
CA THR A 413 4.36 17.03 -11.95
C THR A 413 3.46 17.70 -10.91
N LEU A 414 3.10 16.96 -9.83
CA LEU A 414 2.23 17.49 -8.77
C LEU A 414 2.90 18.69 -8.05
N THR A 415 4.20 18.60 -7.77
CA THR A 415 4.96 19.72 -7.18
C THR A 415 5.01 20.94 -8.11
N GLN A 416 5.15 20.75 -9.44
CA GLN A 416 5.09 21.83 -10.40
C GLN A 416 3.73 22.54 -10.38
N ILE A 417 2.64 21.78 -10.30
CA ILE A 417 1.28 22.32 -10.27
C ILE A 417 1.02 23.03 -8.94
N PHE A 418 1.15 22.33 -7.81
CA PHE A 418 0.69 22.84 -6.51
C PHE A 418 1.68 23.77 -5.80
N ASP A 419 2.99 23.53 -5.89
CA ASP A 419 3.99 24.37 -5.21
C ASP A 419 4.54 25.48 -6.12
N SER A 420 4.65 25.21 -7.43
CA SER A 420 5.25 26.17 -8.36
C SER A 420 4.23 26.94 -9.19
N GLY A 421 2.95 26.57 -9.17
CA GLY A 421 1.88 27.24 -9.90
C GLY A 421 2.00 27.11 -11.42
N VAL A 422 2.63 26.03 -11.90
CA VAL A 422 2.69 25.72 -13.34
C VAL A 422 1.29 25.34 -13.81
N PRO A 423 0.77 25.90 -14.91
CA PRO A 423 -0.52 25.50 -15.45
C PRO A 423 -0.60 23.99 -15.71
N VAL A 424 -1.72 23.36 -15.35
CA VAL A 424 -1.92 21.89 -15.46
C VAL A 424 -1.58 21.38 -16.85
N ALA A 425 -2.12 22.00 -17.90
CA ALA A 425 -1.86 21.58 -19.28
C ALA A 425 -0.37 21.66 -19.68
N GLU A 426 0.40 22.63 -19.15
CA GLU A 426 1.83 22.75 -19.40
C GLU A 426 2.62 21.67 -18.66
N ALA A 427 2.29 21.43 -17.37
CA ALA A 427 2.94 20.39 -16.56
C ALA A 427 2.68 18.98 -17.14
N LEU A 428 1.44 18.68 -17.55
CA LEU A 428 1.08 17.39 -18.14
C LEU A 428 1.71 17.19 -19.52
N ALA A 429 1.75 18.20 -20.39
CA ALA A 429 2.43 18.11 -21.69
C ALA A 429 3.94 17.83 -21.53
N GLN A 430 4.58 18.43 -20.53
CA GLN A 430 5.97 18.16 -20.21
C GLN A 430 6.13 16.71 -19.70
N ALA A 431 5.30 16.28 -18.76
CA ALA A 431 5.31 14.92 -18.24
C ALA A 431 5.09 13.87 -19.33
N GLN A 432 4.12 14.10 -20.24
CA GLN A 432 3.86 13.24 -21.39
C GLN A 432 5.08 13.08 -22.28
N SER A 433 5.73 14.20 -22.63
CA SER A 433 6.94 14.18 -23.46
C SER A 433 8.09 13.44 -22.82
N ASP A 434 8.31 13.67 -21.52
CA ASP A 434 9.40 13.04 -20.77
C ASP A 434 9.16 11.54 -20.61
N LEU A 435 7.91 11.12 -20.30
CA LEU A 435 7.53 9.73 -20.19
C LEU A 435 7.64 8.99 -21.53
N GLN A 436 7.19 9.58 -22.64
CA GLN A 436 7.37 8.98 -23.97
C GLN A 436 8.84 8.74 -24.29
N ASN A 437 9.72 9.73 -24.00
CA ASN A 437 11.15 9.56 -24.18
C ASN A 437 11.74 8.46 -23.28
N GLN A 438 11.31 8.39 -22.03
CA GLN A 438 11.81 7.39 -21.06
C GLN A 438 11.35 5.97 -21.39
N LEU A 439 10.11 5.82 -21.85
CA LEU A 439 9.51 4.52 -22.20
C LEU A 439 9.81 4.09 -23.65
N GLY A 440 10.38 4.98 -24.49
CA GLY A 440 10.71 4.68 -25.87
C GLY A 440 9.48 4.61 -26.78
N GLN A 441 8.46 5.40 -26.47
CA GLN A 441 7.18 5.48 -27.20
C GLN A 441 7.15 6.64 -28.19
#